data_5eb5f1281c912659e84c1efec72cdcf8
#
_entry.id   5eb5f1281c912659e84c1efec72cdcf8
#
_cell.length_a   1.000
_cell.length_b   1.000
_cell.length_c   1.000
_cell.angle_alpha   90.00
_cell.angle_beta   90.00
_cell.angle_gamma   90.00
#
_symmetry.space_group_name_H-M   'P 1'
#
loop_
_entity.id
_entity.type
_entity.pdbx_description
1 polymer ?
#
loop_
_entity_poly.entity_id
_entity_poly.type
_entity_poly.pdbx_seq_one_letter_code
_entity_poly.pdbx_strand_id
1 'polypeptide(L)'
;TEQAYKNIPFYMTNRGYGVLVNHPQCVSFEVGSEKVSKVQFSVESEYLEYFVIDGPTPKAVLDRYTRFTGRPALPPAWSFGLWLTTSFTTNYDEATVNSFIDGMAERNLPLHVFHFDCFWMKAFQWCDFEWDPLTFXXXXXXXXXXXXXXXXPPSESERAENLRLD
;
A
#
# COMPACT_ATOMS: atom_id res chain seq x y z
N THR A 1 5.87 10.26 -13.29
CA THR A 1 7.11 10.19 -12.53
C THR A 1 7.96 9.03 -13.02
N GLU A 2 9.27 9.16 -12.85
CA GLU A 2 10.20 8.12 -13.26
C GLU A 2 10.51 7.14 -12.11
N GLN A 3 9.97 7.40 -10.93
CA GLN A 3 10.28 6.65 -9.74
C GLN A 3 9.00 6.04 -9.17
N ALA A 4 8.98 4.72 -9.00
CA ALA A 4 7.87 3.99 -8.40
C ALA A 4 8.41 2.77 -7.70
N TYR A 5 7.83 2.46 -6.54
CA TYR A 5 8.30 1.35 -5.71
C TYR A 5 7.52 0.07 -5.93
N LYS A 6 6.28 0.17 -6.41
CA LYS A 6 5.45 -0.99 -6.68
C LYS A 6 5.08 -0.96 -8.15
N ASN A 7 5.61 -1.91 -8.90
CA ASN A 7 5.49 -1.94 -10.35
C ASN A 7 4.79 -3.19 -10.80
N ILE A 8 3.72 -3.02 -11.55
CA ILE A 8 2.98 -4.11 -12.19
C ILE A 8 2.85 -3.72 -13.66
N PRO A 9 3.38 -4.53 -14.60
CA PRO A 9 3.36 -4.15 -16.03
C PRO A 9 1.99 -4.38 -16.66
N PHE A 10 0.99 -3.68 -16.13
CA PHE A 10 -0.40 -3.82 -16.53
C PHE A 10 -1.06 -2.46 -16.59
N TYR A 11 -1.83 -2.22 -17.65
CA TYR A 11 -2.68 -1.02 -17.71
C TYR A 11 -4.08 -1.41 -18.16
N MET A 12 -5.04 -0.56 -17.82
CA MET A 12 -6.44 -0.69 -18.22
C MET A 12 -6.88 0.55 -18.99
N THR A 13 -7.87 0.33 -19.86
CA THR A 13 -8.50 1.42 -20.60
C THR A 13 -9.99 1.49 -20.25
N ASN A 14 -10.59 2.64 -20.52
CA ASN A 14 -12.05 2.78 -20.45
C ASN A 14 -12.73 2.23 -21.72
N ARG A 15 -11.97 1.60 -22.60
CA ARG A 15 -12.50 1.00 -23.84
C ARG A 15 -12.74 -0.50 -23.72
N GLY A 16 -12.70 -1.02 -22.50
CA GLY A 16 -13.07 -2.41 -22.25
C GLY A 16 -11.93 -3.41 -22.43
N TYR A 17 -10.71 -3.00 -22.16
CA TYR A 17 -9.59 -3.95 -22.15
C TYR A 17 -8.45 -3.46 -21.25
N GLY A 18 -7.63 -4.41 -20.84
CA GLY A 18 -6.34 -4.14 -20.23
C GLY A 18 -5.24 -4.92 -20.93
N VAL A 19 -4.00 -4.55 -20.70
CA VAL A 19 -2.85 -5.25 -21.27
C VAL A 19 -1.85 -5.56 -20.15
N LEU A 20 -1.49 -6.83 -20.04
CA LEU A 20 -0.44 -7.30 -19.15
C LEU A 20 0.76 -7.71 -19.98
N VAL A 21 1.92 -7.11 -19.72
CA VAL A 21 3.16 -7.51 -20.38
C VAL A 21 3.82 -8.58 -19.50
N ASN A 22 3.90 -9.80 -20.01
CA ASN A 22 4.42 -10.94 -19.25
C ASN A 22 5.90 -11.14 -19.55
N HIS A 23 6.73 -10.34 -18.88
CA HIS A 23 8.16 -10.37 -19.12
C HIS A 23 8.93 -10.07 -17.83
N PRO A 24 10.02 -10.82 -17.53
CA PRO A 24 10.77 -10.58 -16.29
C PRO A 24 11.71 -9.38 -16.33
N GLN A 25 12.02 -8.87 -17.51
CA GLN A 25 12.86 -7.68 -17.66
C GLN A 25 12.07 -6.41 -17.36
N CYS A 26 12.77 -5.30 -17.25
CA CYS A 26 12.16 -4.00 -17.10
C CYS A 26 11.30 -3.67 -18.32
N VAL A 27 10.04 -3.27 -18.10
CA VAL A 27 9.09 -2.91 -19.16
C VAL A 27 8.94 -1.39 -19.15
N SER A 28 9.22 -0.77 -20.28
CA SER A 28 8.96 0.66 -20.45
C SER A 28 7.56 0.87 -21.03
N PHE A 29 6.83 1.83 -20.46
CA PHE A 29 5.49 2.19 -20.93
C PHE A 29 5.48 3.65 -21.36
N GLU A 30 5.00 3.89 -22.58
CA GLU A 30 4.82 5.22 -23.16
C GLU A 30 3.32 5.47 -23.30
N VAL A 31 2.71 6.09 -22.30
CA VAL A 31 1.26 6.31 -22.27
C VAL A 31 0.96 7.73 -22.75
N GLY A 32 0.72 7.86 -24.05
CA GLY A 32 0.42 9.14 -24.67
C GLY A 32 1.60 10.11 -24.76
N SER A 33 2.82 9.67 -24.45
CA SER A 33 3.99 10.55 -24.44
C SER A 33 4.50 10.83 -25.86
N GLU A 34 4.52 9.82 -26.72
CA GLU A 34 4.91 9.96 -28.12
C GLU A 34 3.76 10.50 -28.97
N LYS A 35 2.60 9.87 -28.83
CA LYS A 35 1.35 10.29 -29.48
C LYS A 35 0.22 10.16 -28.47
N VAL A 36 -0.57 11.22 -28.34
CA VAL A 36 -1.67 11.30 -27.38
C VAL A 36 -2.64 10.11 -27.48
N SER A 37 -2.81 9.58 -28.70
CA SER A 37 -3.78 8.50 -28.99
C SER A 37 -3.19 7.10 -28.87
N LYS A 38 -1.93 6.95 -28.44
CA LYS A 38 -1.25 5.65 -28.44
C LYS A 38 -0.63 5.32 -27.09
N VAL A 39 -0.63 4.03 -26.79
CA VAL A 39 0.19 3.44 -25.72
C VAL A 39 1.20 2.52 -26.39
N GLN A 40 2.45 2.66 -26.02
CA GLN A 40 3.51 1.78 -26.48
C GLN A 40 4.15 1.12 -25.24
N PHE A 41 4.65 -0.07 -25.42
CA PHE A 41 5.48 -0.71 -24.39
C PHE A 41 6.61 -1.46 -25.07
N SER A 42 7.74 -1.53 -24.38
CA SER A 42 8.94 -2.18 -24.91
C SER A 42 9.73 -2.86 -23.82
N VAL A 43 10.49 -3.87 -24.19
CA VAL A 43 11.44 -4.57 -23.32
C VAL A 43 12.75 -4.74 -24.08
N GLU A 44 13.87 -4.78 -23.36
CA GLU A 44 15.17 -5.06 -23.96
C GLU A 44 15.37 -6.58 -24.08
N SER A 45 14.71 -7.17 -25.07
CA SER A 45 14.69 -8.61 -25.27
C SER A 45 14.41 -8.94 -26.72
N GLU A 46 14.79 -10.13 -27.13
CA GLU A 46 14.46 -10.68 -28.45
C GLU A 46 13.08 -11.33 -28.50
N TYR A 47 12.36 -11.31 -27.35
CA TYR A 47 11.01 -11.86 -27.30
C TYR A 47 10.10 -10.94 -26.49
N LEU A 48 8.81 -10.99 -26.81
CA LEU A 48 7.80 -10.18 -26.13
C LEU A 48 6.51 -10.98 -26.04
N GLU A 49 6.06 -11.25 -24.82
CA GLU A 49 4.76 -11.87 -24.56
C GLU A 49 3.88 -10.87 -23.83
N TYR A 50 2.64 -10.76 -24.26
CA TYR A 50 1.67 -9.93 -23.58
C TYR A 50 0.26 -10.50 -23.76
N PHE A 51 -0.62 -10.16 -22.82
CA PHE A 51 -2.00 -10.61 -22.83
C PHE A 51 -2.92 -9.40 -22.94
N VAL A 52 -3.86 -9.48 -23.87
CA VAL A 52 -4.96 -8.51 -23.96
C VAL A 52 -6.15 -9.12 -23.22
N ILE A 53 -6.60 -8.44 -22.19
CA ILE A 53 -7.65 -8.91 -21.29
C ILE A 53 -8.86 -8.02 -21.53
N ASP A 54 -9.87 -8.55 -22.20
CA ASP A 54 -11.10 -7.81 -22.51
C ASP A 54 -12.04 -7.76 -21.31
N GLY A 55 -13.03 -6.87 -21.35
CA GLY A 55 -14.09 -6.81 -20.35
C GLY A 55 -14.95 -5.58 -20.57
N PRO A 56 -16.29 -5.70 -20.49
CA PRO A 56 -17.15 -4.55 -20.74
C PRO A 56 -17.03 -3.41 -19.73
N THR A 57 -16.46 -3.70 -18.55
CA THR A 57 -16.23 -2.69 -17.51
C THR A 57 -14.84 -2.90 -16.90
N PRO A 58 -14.26 -1.88 -16.26
CA PRO A 58 -13.01 -2.05 -15.54
C PRO A 58 -13.06 -3.18 -14.49
N LYS A 59 -14.20 -3.34 -13.80
CA LYS A 59 -14.39 -4.46 -12.87
C LYS A 59 -14.24 -5.82 -13.56
N ALA A 60 -14.81 -5.95 -14.76
CA ALA A 60 -14.72 -7.21 -15.52
C ALA A 60 -13.29 -7.47 -15.99
N VAL A 61 -12.58 -6.43 -16.42
CA VAL A 61 -11.16 -6.55 -16.79
C VAL A 61 -10.34 -7.02 -15.58
N LEU A 62 -10.54 -6.39 -14.42
CA LEU A 62 -9.84 -6.75 -13.18
C LEU A 62 -10.19 -8.17 -12.74
N ASP A 63 -11.46 -8.57 -12.86
CA ASP A 63 -11.88 -9.93 -12.52
C ASP A 63 -11.13 -10.95 -13.36
N ARG A 64 -11.05 -10.74 -14.68
CA ARG A 64 -10.34 -11.65 -15.58
C ARG A 64 -8.83 -11.62 -15.32
N TYR A 65 -8.27 -10.44 -15.12
CA TYR A 65 -6.86 -10.25 -14.81
C TYR A 65 -6.48 -11.01 -13.54
N THR A 66 -7.22 -10.82 -12.44
CA THR A 66 -6.90 -11.46 -11.17
C THR A 66 -7.23 -12.95 -11.16
N ARG A 67 -8.16 -13.39 -12.00
CA ARG A 67 -8.39 -14.83 -12.21
C ARG A 67 -7.17 -15.48 -12.85
N PHE A 68 -6.51 -14.77 -13.73
CA PHE A 68 -5.31 -15.22 -14.44
C PHE A 68 -4.05 -15.14 -13.57
N THR A 69 -3.87 -14.04 -12.85
CA THR A 69 -2.63 -13.76 -12.10
C THR A 69 -2.70 -14.14 -10.61
N GLY A 70 -3.88 -14.44 -10.10
CA GLY A 70 -4.12 -14.75 -8.70
C GLY A 70 -4.99 -13.69 -8.03
N ARG A 71 -5.94 -14.16 -7.21
CA ARG A 71 -6.84 -13.27 -6.46
C ARG A 71 -6.13 -12.72 -5.25
N PRO A 72 -6.23 -11.42 -4.98
CA PRO A 72 -5.73 -10.89 -3.70
C PRO A 72 -6.62 -11.35 -2.55
N ALA A 73 -6.04 -11.43 -1.37
CA ALA A 73 -6.82 -11.66 -0.16
C ALA A 73 -7.68 -10.43 0.13
N LEU A 74 -8.82 -10.64 0.78
CA LEU A 74 -9.63 -9.51 1.25
C LEU A 74 -9.05 -9.04 2.59
N PRO A 75 -8.46 -7.84 2.63
CA PRO A 75 -7.88 -7.36 3.88
C PRO A 75 -8.97 -6.85 4.83
N PRO A 76 -8.67 -6.74 6.12
CA PRO A 76 -9.64 -6.20 7.08
C PRO A 76 -9.91 -4.71 6.81
N ALA A 77 -11.11 -4.26 7.18
CA ALA A 77 -11.57 -2.90 6.87
C ALA A 77 -10.62 -1.81 7.39
N TRP A 78 -10.04 -1.98 8.58
CA TRP A 78 -9.14 -0.98 9.15
C TRP A 78 -7.91 -0.71 8.26
N SER A 79 -7.51 -1.68 7.43
CA SER A 79 -6.34 -1.52 6.58
C SER A 79 -6.56 -0.51 5.45
N PHE A 80 -7.82 -0.13 5.19
CA PHE A 80 -8.16 0.93 4.23
C PHE A 80 -8.22 2.32 4.88
N GLY A 81 -7.97 2.40 6.20
CA GLY A 81 -7.93 3.66 6.92
C GLY A 81 -6.61 4.40 6.76
N LEU A 82 -6.43 5.42 7.57
CA LEU A 82 -5.21 6.24 7.53
C LEU A 82 -4.04 5.50 8.14
N TRP A 83 -2.97 5.41 7.38
CA TRP A 83 -1.68 4.91 7.83
C TRP A 83 -0.74 6.10 7.96
N LEU A 84 -0.18 6.30 9.14
CA LEU A 84 0.74 7.40 9.42
C LEU A 84 2.14 6.85 9.66
N THR A 85 3.10 7.45 9.00
CA THR A 85 4.52 7.21 9.25
C THR A 85 5.28 8.51 9.06
N THR A 86 6.35 8.69 9.80
CA THR A 86 7.25 9.83 9.61
C THR A 86 8.51 9.42 8.85
N SER A 87 8.63 8.14 8.52
CA SER A 87 9.73 7.60 7.76
C SER A 87 11.08 8.01 8.39
N PHE A 88 11.96 8.65 7.63
CA PHE A 88 13.27 9.11 8.11
C PHE A 88 13.27 10.56 8.59
N THR A 89 12.12 11.22 8.63
CA THR A 89 12.06 12.67 8.89
C THR A 89 12.10 13.03 10.36
N THR A 90 11.91 12.05 11.24
CA THR A 90 12.02 12.26 12.69
C THR A 90 12.82 11.13 13.32
N ASN A 91 13.38 11.42 14.48
CA ASN A 91 13.97 10.39 15.32
C ASN A 91 12.82 9.65 16.00
N TYR A 92 12.72 8.34 15.75
CA TYR A 92 11.72 7.53 16.43
C TYR A 92 12.18 7.26 17.86
N ASP A 93 11.34 7.63 18.81
CA ASP A 93 11.38 7.12 20.17
C ASP A 93 9.95 7.05 20.67
N GLU A 94 9.77 6.37 21.79
CA GLU A 94 8.44 6.10 22.34
C GLU A 94 7.66 7.40 22.59
N ALA A 95 8.31 8.41 23.15
CA ALA A 95 7.66 9.69 23.46
C ALA A 95 7.20 10.41 22.20
N THR A 96 8.06 10.44 21.17
CA THR A 96 7.75 11.10 19.89
C THR A 96 6.58 10.41 19.20
N VAL A 97 6.59 9.07 19.12
CA VAL A 97 5.50 8.32 18.49
C VAL A 97 4.19 8.57 19.22
N ASN A 98 4.22 8.49 20.55
CA ASN A 98 3.01 8.74 21.34
C ASN A 98 2.48 10.17 21.12
N SER A 99 3.36 11.16 20.99
CA SER A 99 2.92 12.54 20.74
C SER A 99 2.18 12.67 19.39
N PHE A 100 2.56 11.90 18.38
CA PHE A 100 1.82 11.89 17.09
C PHE A 100 0.46 11.24 17.26
N ILE A 101 0.40 10.10 17.94
CA ILE A 101 -0.86 9.38 18.17
C ILE A 101 -1.83 10.25 18.99
N ASP A 102 -1.34 10.82 20.07
CA ASP A 102 -2.13 11.71 20.94
C ASP A 102 -2.58 12.95 20.17
N GLY A 103 -1.68 13.54 19.38
CA GLY A 103 -2.00 14.71 18.57
C GLY A 103 -3.09 14.45 17.54
N MET A 104 -3.14 13.26 16.96
CA MET A 104 -4.24 12.87 16.06
C MET A 104 -5.55 12.76 16.85
N ALA A 105 -5.49 12.11 18.02
CA ALA A 105 -6.68 11.95 18.88
C ALA A 105 -7.23 13.30 19.36
N GLU A 106 -6.36 14.20 19.82
CA GLU A 106 -6.75 15.54 20.28
C GLU A 106 -7.47 16.36 19.20
N ARG A 107 -7.11 16.12 17.94
CA ARG A 107 -7.68 16.83 16.79
C ARG A 107 -8.85 16.11 16.18
N ASN A 108 -9.25 14.99 16.80
CA ASN A 108 -10.32 14.13 16.31
C ASN A 108 -10.09 13.68 14.86
N LEU A 109 -8.82 13.37 14.54
CA LEU A 109 -8.43 12.85 13.23
C LEU A 109 -8.30 11.33 13.33
N PRO A 110 -9.03 10.58 12.50
CA PRO A 110 -8.98 9.11 12.61
C PRO A 110 -7.60 8.59 12.18
N LEU A 111 -6.97 7.84 13.06
CA LEU A 111 -5.71 7.17 12.78
C LEU A 111 -5.94 5.67 12.98
N HIS A 112 -5.66 4.89 11.95
CA HIS A 112 -5.93 3.44 11.97
C HIS A 112 -4.66 2.63 12.16
N VAL A 113 -3.55 3.07 11.58
CA VAL A 113 -2.29 2.37 11.68
C VAL A 113 -1.16 3.39 11.83
N PHE A 114 -0.31 3.20 12.82
CA PHE A 114 0.96 3.90 12.87
C PHE A 114 2.03 2.91 12.38
N HIS A 115 2.71 3.27 11.31
CA HIS A 115 3.71 2.42 10.69
C HIS A 115 5.10 2.92 11.09
N PHE A 116 5.83 2.11 11.83
CA PHE A 116 7.23 2.37 12.12
C PHE A 116 8.04 2.02 10.87
N ASP A 117 8.96 2.90 10.51
CA ASP A 117 9.94 2.57 9.49
C ASP A 117 11.07 1.76 10.14
N CYS A 118 12.25 1.71 9.56
CA CYS A 118 13.31 0.83 10.03
C CYS A 118 13.93 1.24 11.38
N PHE A 119 13.77 2.48 11.83
CA PHE A 119 14.44 2.98 13.03
C PHE A 119 13.76 2.63 14.36
N TRP A 120 12.80 1.70 14.35
CA TRP A 120 12.38 1.06 15.59
C TRP A 120 13.42 0.04 16.06
N MET A 121 14.22 -0.46 15.13
CA MET A 121 15.38 -1.30 15.40
C MET A 121 16.63 -0.42 15.57
N LYS A 122 17.69 -0.97 16.13
CA LYS A 122 18.97 -0.29 16.17
C LYS A 122 19.39 0.12 14.76
N ALA A 123 19.87 1.33 14.62
CA ALA A 123 20.27 1.88 13.32
C ALA A 123 21.24 0.94 12.60
N PHE A 124 20.91 0.65 11.36
CA PHE A 124 21.69 -0.19 10.46
C PHE A 124 21.80 -1.67 10.87
N GLN A 125 20.96 -2.12 11.83
CA GLN A 125 20.86 -3.53 12.23
C GLN A 125 19.44 -4.03 11.94
N TRP A 126 18.98 -3.87 10.68
CA TRP A 126 17.58 -4.03 10.30
C TRP A 126 17.18 -5.48 10.03
N CYS A 127 18.07 -6.44 10.27
CA CYS A 127 17.76 -7.87 10.19
C CYS A 127 17.62 -8.52 11.58
N ASP A 128 17.83 -7.76 12.65
CA ASP A 128 17.76 -8.29 14.01
C ASP A 128 16.33 -8.49 14.48
N PHE A 129 15.40 -7.65 13.99
CA PHE A 129 14.00 -7.66 14.40
C PHE A 129 13.82 -7.50 15.90
N GLU A 130 14.67 -6.67 16.53
CA GLU A 130 14.62 -6.35 17.94
C GLU A 130 14.45 -4.84 18.12
N TRP A 131 13.58 -4.46 19.06
CA TRP A 131 13.40 -3.04 19.38
C TRP A 131 14.71 -2.47 19.93
N ASP A 132 15.03 -1.26 19.51
CA ASP A 132 16.17 -0.56 20.09
C ASP A 132 15.85 -0.15 21.53
N PRO A 133 16.51 -0.74 22.55
CA PRO A 133 16.19 -0.41 23.94
C PRO A 133 16.56 1.01 24.35
N LEU A 134 17.32 1.72 23.53
CA LEU A 134 17.65 3.11 23.83
C LEU A 134 16.51 4.08 23.49
N THR A 135 15.67 3.70 22.54
CA THR A 135 14.59 4.57 22.07
C THR A 135 13.21 4.03 22.42
N PHE A 136 13.10 2.69 22.61
CA PHE A 136 11.84 2.02 22.95
C PHE A 136 12.04 1.14 24.18
N UNK A 137 12.13 1.78 25.12
CA UNK A 137 12.41 1.18 26.39
C UNK A 137 11.29 0.34 26.97
N UNK A 138 10.05 0.75 26.69
CA UNK A 138 8.86 0.02 27.13
C UNK A 138 8.10 -0.48 25.92
N UNK A 139 8.68 -0.95 25.07
CA UNK A 139 8.13 -1.43 23.84
C UNK A 139 6.86 -2.25 23.93
N UNK A 140 6.69 -2.75 25.07
CA UNK A 140 5.50 -3.49 25.31
C UNK A 140 4.35 -2.53 25.58
N UNK A 141 4.72 -1.61 26.16
CA UNK A 141 3.80 -0.56 26.48
C UNK A 141 3.45 0.29 25.27
N UNK A 142 4.27 0.45 24.54
CA UNK A 142 4.08 1.17 23.29
C UNK A 142 3.23 0.40 22.29
N UNK A 143 3.37 -0.67 22.29
CA UNK A 143 2.58 -1.51 21.43
C UNK A 143 1.15 -1.65 21.94
N UNK A 144 1.11 -1.55 23.10
CA UNK A 144 -0.16 -1.56 23.75
C UNK A 144 -0.85 -0.19 23.61
N UNK A 145 -0.18 0.64 23.70
CA UNK A 145 -0.66 1.98 23.50
C UNK A 145 -1.04 2.26 22.07
N UNK A 146 -0.39 1.75 21.30
CA UNK A 146 -0.68 1.87 19.90
C UNK A 146 -1.87 1.03 19.47
N UNK A 147 -2.01 0.14 20.15
CA UNK A 147 -3.12 -0.72 19.95
C UNK A 147 -4.39 -0.12 20.57
N UNK A 148 -4.13 0.43 21.49
CA UNK A 148 -5.20 1.05 22.19
C UNK A 148 -5.63 2.39 21.57
N UNK A 149 -4.90 2.89 21.11
CA UNK A 149 -5.13 4.13 20.45
C UNK A 149 -5.64 3.97 19.06
N UNK A 150 -5.28 3.04 18.55
CA UNK A 150 -5.70 2.77 17.22
C UNK A 150 -6.90 1.87 17.17
N UNK A 151 -7.12 1.54 18.19
CA UNK A 151 -8.10 0.60 18.05
C UNK A 151 -9.43 0.98 18.59
N UNK A 152 -9.76 1.85 18.39
CA UNK A 152 -10.75 1.90 18.54
C UNK A 152 -11.20 1.20 17.65
N PRO A 153 -11.89 0.15 17.90
CA PRO A 153 -12.58 -0.59 16.85
C PRO A 153 -13.75 0.21 16.36
N PRO A 154 -13.95 0.17 15.08
CA PRO A 154 -15.12 0.89 14.55
C PRO A 154 -16.36 0.41 15.28
N SER A 155 -17.21 1.32 15.61
CA SER A 155 -18.48 1.00 16.28
C SER A 155 -19.27 -0.04 15.47
N GLU A 156 -20.14 -0.76 16.13
CA GLU A 156 -20.96 -1.77 15.42
C GLU A 156 -21.73 -1.16 14.23
N SER A 157 -22.12 0.11 14.36
CA SER A 157 -22.79 0.85 13.27
C SER A 157 -21.86 1.05 12.07
N GLU A 158 -20.59 1.40 12.31
CA GLU A 158 -19.60 1.57 11.23
C GLU A 158 -19.24 0.23 10.57
N ARG A 159 -19.25 -0.86 11.34
CA ARG A 159 -19.06 -2.21 10.78
C ARG A 159 -20.22 -2.60 9.86
N ALA A 160 -21.45 -2.28 10.27
CA ALA A 160 -22.64 -2.60 9.49
C ALA A 160 -22.74 -1.76 8.20
N GLU A 161 -22.24 -0.53 8.24
CA GLU A 161 -22.24 0.35 7.08
C GLU A 161 -21.19 -0.07 6.04
N ASN A 162 -20.03 -0.52 6.51
CA ASN A 162 -18.94 -1.00 5.62
C ASN A 162 -19.27 -2.35 4.95
N LEU A 163 -20.22 -3.10 5.50
CA LEU A 163 -20.63 -4.37 4.91
C LEU A 163 -21.74 -4.22 3.84
N ARG A 164 -22.23 -3.00 3.62
CA ARG A 164 -23.31 -2.72 2.66
C ARG A 164 -22.82 -2.20 1.29
N LEU A 165 -21.54 -2.22 1.05
CA LEU A 165 -21.00 -1.83 -0.26
C LEU A 165 -20.89 -3.06 -1.16
N ASP A 166 -22.02 -3.51 -1.69
CA ASP A 166 -22.10 -4.51 -2.78
C ASP A 166 -21.90 -3.83 -4.14
#